data_5346be4b194b0a17cfab79750010696d
#
_entry.id   5346be4b194b0a17cfab79750010696d
#
_cell.length_a   1.000
_cell.length_b   1.000
_cell.length_c   1.000
_cell.angle_alpha   90.00
_cell.angle_beta   90.00
_cell.angle_gamma   90.00
#
_symmetry.space_group_name_H-M   'P 1'
#
loop_
_entity.id
_entity.type
_entity.pdbx_description
1 polymer ?
#
loop_
_entity_poly.entity_id
_entity_poly.type
_entity_poly.pdbx_seq_one_letter_code
_entity_poly.pdbx_strand_id
1 'polypeptide(L)'
;MADDGHEMTDGGHDHAGVEFEGADAPTVALDVTADPAGGINVFVETTNYVVAAESASTEHVEGEGHFHLYIDGEKVLRFYNEAVYFGGVTEGDVEVMVELSANDHSTYTLGGEPIVAMTTFTVPAHSHDDHSHGDPEPVVFEGDAPTLEVTVEPDPKSGYNAFITLDGMVLSAENASGDHVAGEGHLHIYVNGQKLGRLYGPATHIPVLPDGDVEIRVAAYTNDHMVYVDGAGDPIEASTTVEVG
;
A
#
# COMPACT_ATOMS: atom_id res chain seq x y z
N MET A 1 -24.81 43.62 -17.57
CA MET A 1 -24.68 42.58 -16.53
C MET A 1 -24.00 41.44 -17.23
N ALA A 2 -22.71 41.31 -17.01
CA ALA A 2 -21.89 40.24 -17.56
C ALA A 2 -21.98 39.06 -16.59
N ASP A 3 -22.29 37.91 -17.13
CA ASP A 3 -22.32 36.62 -16.46
C ASP A 3 -20.88 36.09 -16.49
N ASP A 4 -20.20 36.16 -15.36
CA ASP A 4 -18.87 35.59 -15.21
C ASP A 4 -19.03 34.10 -14.91
N GLY A 5 -19.02 33.29 -15.99
CA GLY A 5 -18.88 31.85 -15.92
C GLY A 5 -17.54 31.48 -15.31
N HIS A 6 -17.54 31.00 -14.05
CA HIS A 6 -16.41 30.32 -13.43
C HIS A 6 -16.26 28.96 -14.11
N GLU A 7 -15.34 28.87 -15.07
CA GLU A 7 -14.82 27.58 -15.52
C GLU A 7 -14.00 26.97 -14.36
N MET A 8 -14.53 25.95 -13.75
CA MET A 8 -13.76 25.06 -12.90
C MET A 8 -12.78 24.33 -13.81
N THR A 9 -11.51 24.71 -13.75
CA THR A 9 -10.44 23.90 -14.34
C THR A 9 -10.30 22.65 -13.50
N ASP A 10 -10.89 21.58 -14.01
CA ASP A 10 -10.61 20.21 -13.61
C ASP A 10 -9.09 20.00 -13.77
N GLY A 11 -8.41 19.82 -12.63
CA GLY A 11 -6.97 19.51 -12.58
C GLY A 11 -6.69 18.06 -12.93
N GLY A 12 -7.30 17.55 -14.00
CA GLY A 12 -6.95 16.27 -14.58
C GLY A 12 -5.51 16.34 -15.10
N HIS A 13 -4.60 15.73 -14.41
CA HIS A 13 -3.30 15.41 -14.96
C HIS A 13 -3.52 14.35 -16.04
N ASP A 14 -3.63 14.79 -17.31
CA ASP A 14 -3.55 13.93 -18.49
C ASP A 14 -2.17 13.26 -18.48
N HIS A 15 -2.05 12.12 -17.82
CA HIS A 15 -0.93 11.23 -18.05
C HIS A 15 -1.15 10.61 -19.41
N ALA A 16 -0.28 10.95 -20.37
CA ALA A 16 -0.32 10.32 -21.70
C ALA A 16 -0.26 8.81 -21.49
N GLY A 17 -1.27 8.09 -21.99
CA GLY A 17 -1.27 6.64 -21.94
C GLY A 17 -0.10 6.07 -22.73
N VAL A 18 0.52 5.01 -22.24
CA VAL A 18 1.50 4.22 -22.99
C VAL A 18 0.79 2.98 -23.52
N GLU A 19 0.70 2.90 -24.85
CA GLU A 19 0.07 1.75 -25.51
C GLU A 19 1.00 0.54 -25.41
N PHE A 20 0.45 -0.59 -24.93
CA PHE A 20 1.17 -1.85 -24.91
C PHE A 20 1.19 -2.45 -26.32
N GLU A 21 2.38 -2.59 -26.90
CA GLU A 21 2.57 -3.08 -28.27
C GLU A 21 2.88 -4.59 -28.34
N GLY A 22 3.08 -5.26 -27.21
CA GLY A 22 3.44 -6.66 -27.11
C GLY A 22 2.31 -7.62 -27.49
N ALA A 23 2.65 -8.86 -27.80
CA ALA A 23 1.67 -9.91 -28.10
C ALA A 23 0.94 -10.43 -26.85
N ASP A 24 1.58 -10.30 -25.69
CA ASP A 24 1.12 -10.80 -24.39
C ASP A 24 0.82 -9.60 -23.47
N ALA A 25 -0.27 -8.87 -23.76
CA ALA A 25 -0.68 -7.71 -23.00
C ALA A 25 -0.87 -8.03 -21.50
N PRO A 26 -0.46 -7.13 -20.60
CA PRO A 26 -0.70 -7.32 -19.18
C PRO A 26 -2.21 -7.35 -18.88
N THR A 27 -2.56 -8.12 -17.86
CA THR A 27 -3.93 -8.13 -17.33
C THR A 27 -3.89 -7.83 -15.85
N VAL A 28 -4.98 -7.29 -15.33
CA VAL A 28 -5.19 -7.06 -13.91
C VAL A 28 -6.57 -7.56 -13.49
N ALA A 29 -6.64 -8.22 -12.34
CA ALA A 29 -7.87 -8.55 -11.64
C ALA A 29 -7.75 -8.10 -10.19
N LEU A 30 -8.86 -7.79 -9.54
CA LEU A 30 -8.87 -7.41 -8.14
C LEU A 30 -9.96 -8.17 -7.38
N ASP A 31 -9.68 -8.46 -6.11
CA ASP A 31 -10.64 -8.87 -5.12
C ASP A 31 -10.58 -7.91 -3.92
N VAL A 32 -11.72 -7.66 -3.28
CA VAL A 32 -11.81 -6.71 -2.18
C VAL A 32 -12.53 -7.37 -1.02
N THR A 33 -11.93 -7.28 0.17
CA THR A 33 -12.53 -7.78 1.40
C THR A 33 -12.59 -6.68 2.46
N ALA A 34 -13.61 -6.71 3.31
CA ALA A 34 -13.64 -5.86 4.49
C ALA A 34 -12.58 -6.32 5.48
N ASP A 35 -11.82 -5.38 6.04
CA ASP A 35 -10.94 -5.68 7.15
C ASP A 35 -11.72 -5.66 8.46
N PRO A 36 -11.61 -6.70 9.32
CA PRO A 36 -12.33 -6.75 10.59
C PRO A 36 -12.03 -5.60 11.56
N ALA A 37 -10.88 -4.96 11.43
CA ALA A 37 -10.50 -3.78 12.21
C ALA A 37 -10.88 -2.44 11.54
N GLY A 38 -11.62 -2.49 10.43
CA GLY A 38 -12.04 -1.34 9.64
C GLY A 38 -11.21 -1.11 8.38
N GLY A 39 -11.84 -0.53 7.35
CA GLY A 39 -11.22 -0.37 6.04
C GLY A 39 -11.40 -1.59 5.14
N ILE A 40 -10.59 -1.65 4.09
CA ILE A 40 -10.60 -2.73 3.09
C ILE A 40 -9.19 -3.25 2.83
N ASN A 41 -9.10 -4.55 2.52
CA ASN A 41 -7.93 -5.15 1.90
C ASN A 41 -8.24 -5.37 0.42
N VAL A 42 -7.36 -4.90 -0.45
CA VAL A 42 -7.45 -5.03 -1.90
C VAL A 42 -6.35 -5.98 -2.35
N PHE A 43 -6.73 -7.06 -3.02
CA PHE A 43 -5.83 -8.06 -3.58
C PHE A 43 -5.80 -7.91 -5.09
N VAL A 44 -4.62 -7.96 -5.68
CA VAL A 44 -4.39 -7.74 -7.10
C VAL A 44 -3.67 -8.95 -7.71
N GLU A 45 -4.23 -9.48 -8.76
CA GLU A 45 -3.59 -10.52 -9.58
C GLU A 45 -3.26 -9.93 -10.95
N THR A 46 -2.04 -10.15 -11.43
CA THR A 46 -1.61 -9.70 -12.75
C THR A 46 -1.00 -10.83 -13.56
N THR A 47 -1.05 -10.70 -14.87
CA THR A 47 -0.27 -11.52 -15.81
C THR A 47 0.54 -10.61 -16.72
N ASN A 48 1.72 -11.07 -17.12
CA ASN A 48 2.61 -10.33 -18.04
C ASN A 48 2.94 -8.91 -17.56
N TYR A 49 3.02 -8.71 -16.24
CA TYR A 49 3.33 -7.45 -15.60
C TYR A 49 4.26 -7.68 -14.42
N VAL A 50 5.30 -6.87 -14.31
CA VAL A 50 6.27 -6.92 -13.22
C VAL A 50 6.14 -5.66 -12.39
N VAL A 51 5.87 -5.84 -11.10
CA VAL A 51 5.87 -4.73 -10.15
C VAL A 51 7.32 -4.40 -9.79
N ALA A 52 7.77 -3.20 -10.15
CA ALA A 52 9.16 -2.74 -10.04
C ALA A 52 9.23 -1.47 -9.19
N ALA A 53 9.15 -1.64 -7.86
CA ALA A 53 9.18 -0.51 -6.91
C ALA A 53 10.46 0.35 -7.03
N GLU A 54 11.60 -0.31 -7.28
CA GLU A 54 12.91 0.35 -7.45
C GLU A 54 13.02 1.14 -8.76
N SER A 55 12.16 0.84 -9.73
CA SER A 55 12.09 1.56 -11.02
C SER A 55 10.99 2.63 -11.05
N ALA A 56 10.27 2.83 -9.96
CA ALA A 56 9.20 3.83 -9.90
C ALA A 56 9.74 5.24 -10.16
N SER A 57 8.99 6.02 -10.97
CA SER A 57 9.36 7.37 -11.39
C SER A 57 10.63 7.47 -12.26
N THR A 58 11.05 6.36 -12.87
CA THR A 58 12.15 6.32 -13.84
C THR A 58 11.64 6.19 -15.29
N GLU A 59 12.53 5.93 -16.25
CA GLU A 59 12.16 5.70 -17.64
C GLU A 59 11.25 4.47 -17.77
N HIS A 60 10.30 4.55 -18.71
CA HIS A 60 9.40 3.45 -19.02
C HIS A 60 10.17 2.19 -19.48
N VAL A 61 9.81 1.05 -18.91
CA VAL A 61 10.18 -0.28 -19.38
C VAL A 61 8.89 -1.06 -19.63
N GLU A 62 8.73 -1.60 -20.84
CA GLU A 62 7.50 -2.32 -21.21
C GLU A 62 7.24 -3.52 -20.28
N GLY A 63 6.02 -3.59 -19.76
CA GLY A 63 5.59 -4.65 -18.83
C GLY A 63 6.02 -4.45 -17.38
N GLU A 64 6.71 -3.35 -17.05
CA GLU A 64 7.10 -3.00 -15.68
C GLU A 64 6.35 -1.78 -15.17
N GLY A 65 6.13 -1.73 -13.84
CA GLY A 65 5.55 -0.55 -13.22
C GLY A 65 5.04 -0.76 -11.81
N HIS A 66 3.93 -0.09 -11.48
CA HIS A 66 3.31 -0.10 -10.17
C HIS A 66 1.79 0.05 -10.29
N PHE A 67 1.10 -0.06 -9.15
CA PHE A 67 -0.34 0.07 -9.10
C PHE A 67 -0.76 1.44 -8.56
N HIS A 68 -1.86 1.97 -9.11
CA HIS A 68 -2.61 3.05 -8.51
C HIS A 68 -3.97 2.53 -8.01
N LEU A 69 -4.30 2.83 -6.75
CA LEU A 69 -5.61 2.56 -6.18
C LEU A 69 -6.46 3.82 -6.26
N TYR A 70 -7.67 3.66 -6.74
CA TYR A 70 -8.71 4.69 -6.77
C TYR A 70 -9.90 4.23 -5.95
N ILE A 71 -10.48 5.15 -5.19
CA ILE A 71 -11.74 4.99 -4.44
C ILE A 71 -12.70 6.08 -4.93
N ASP A 72 -13.87 5.68 -5.41
CA ASP A 72 -14.87 6.58 -5.96
C ASP A 72 -14.31 7.57 -7.01
N GLY A 73 -13.39 7.08 -7.84
CA GLY A 73 -12.71 7.84 -8.88
C GLY A 73 -11.54 8.72 -8.41
N GLU A 74 -11.28 8.83 -7.11
CA GLU A 74 -10.14 9.57 -6.58
C GLU A 74 -8.93 8.64 -6.36
N LYS A 75 -7.74 9.02 -6.87
CA LYS A 75 -6.50 8.30 -6.61
C LYS A 75 -6.08 8.48 -5.15
N VAL A 76 -6.04 7.37 -4.40
CA VAL A 76 -5.74 7.38 -2.96
C VAL A 76 -4.37 6.84 -2.61
N LEU A 77 -3.84 5.88 -3.39
CA LEU A 77 -2.56 5.25 -3.14
C LEU A 77 -1.79 4.94 -4.44
N ARG A 78 -0.45 4.92 -4.32
CA ARG A 78 0.46 4.16 -5.16
C ARG A 78 1.01 3.01 -4.33
N PHE A 79 1.03 1.81 -4.87
CA PHE A 79 1.51 0.62 -4.15
C PHE A 79 2.25 -0.35 -5.07
N TYR A 80 3.03 -1.25 -4.45
CA TYR A 80 4.00 -2.11 -5.14
C TYR A 80 3.86 -3.58 -4.77
N ASN A 81 2.73 -4.00 -4.21
CA ASN A 81 2.54 -5.35 -3.71
C ASN A 81 1.22 -5.92 -4.24
N GLU A 82 1.07 -7.24 -4.24
CA GLU A 82 -0.17 -7.92 -4.66
C GLU A 82 -1.33 -7.72 -3.68
N ALA A 83 -1.06 -7.10 -2.53
CA ALA A 83 -2.09 -6.75 -1.56
C ALA A 83 -1.80 -5.39 -0.91
N VAL A 84 -2.87 -4.61 -0.66
CA VAL A 84 -2.79 -3.34 0.05
C VAL A 84 -4.00 -3.14 0.96
N TYR A 85 -3.75 -2.55 2.14
CA TYR A 85 -4.79 -2.11 3.05
C TYR A 85 -5.09 -0.62 2.85
N PHE A 86 -6.38 -0.27 2.83
CA PHE A 86 -6.83 1.11 2.82
C PHE A 86 -7.91 1.36 3.88
N GLY A 87 -7.58 2.19 4.86
CA GLY A 87 -8.46 2.51 5.99
C GLY A 87 -9.39 3.71 5.77
N GLY A 88 -9.27 4.40 4.63
CA GLY A 88 -9.97 5.65 4.34
C GLY A 88 -11.38 5.51 3.77
N VAL A 89 -11.99 4.31 3.83
CA VAL A 89 -13.35 4.07 3.33
C VAL A 89 -14.38 4.24 4.45
N THR A 90 -15.59 4.65 4.06
CA THR A 90 -16.75 4.74 4.95
C THR A 90 -17.76 3.63 4.65
N GLU A 91 -18.65 3.33 5.60
CA GLU A 91 -19.77 2.40 5.42
C GLU A 91 -20.59 2.73 4.16
N GLY A 92 -20.97 1.70 3.40
CA GLY A 92 -21.77 1.81 2.19
C GLY A 92 -21.03 1.30 0.94
N ASP A 93 -21.64 1.51 -0.22
CA ASP A 93 -21.06 1.09 -1.49
C ASP A 93 -19.95 2.06 -1.89
N VAL A 94 -18.78 1.51 -2.23
CA VAL A 94 -17.63 2.23 -2.75
C VAL A 94 -17.18 1.59 -4.07
N GLU A 95 -16.77 2.41 -5.02
CA GLU A 95 -16.10 1.92 -6.23
C GLU A 95 -14.61 1.79 -5.95
N VAL A 96 -14.06 0.60 -6.16
CA VAL A 96 -12.64 0.30 -6.00
C VAL A 96 -12.05 -0.01 -7.37
N MET A 97 -11.03 0.74 -7.78
CA MET A 97 -10.35 0.53 -9.06
C MET A 97 -8.84 0.45 -8.85
N VAL A 98 -8.20 -0.50 -9.52
CA VAL A 98 -6.75 -0.62 -9.64
C VAL A 98 -6.34 -0.41 -11.09
N GLU A 99 -5.39 0.48 -11.31
CA GLU A 99 -4.81 0.82 -12.61
C GLU A 99 -3.36 0.32 -12.69
N LEU A 100 -2.98 -0.25 -13.83
CA LEU A 100 -1.59 -0.53 -14.14
C LEU A 100 -0.91 0.75 -14.67
N SER A 101 0.12 1.18 -13.95
CA SER A 101 0.93 2.35 -14.31
C SER A 101 2.36 1.93 -14.64
N ALA A 102 2.90 2.47 -15.71
CA ALA A 102 4.31 2.31 -16.08
C ALA A 102 5.25 2.99 -15.07
N ASN A 103 6.55 2.69 -15.15
CA ASN A 103 7.55 3.28 -14.26
C ASN A 103 7.53 4.82 -14.27
N ASP A 104 7.26 5.45 -15.42
CA ASP A 104 7.18 6.91 -15.57
C ASP A 104 5.82 7.51 -15.18
N HIS A 105 4.92 6.72 -14.62
CA HIS A 105 3.51 7.01 -14.26
C HIS A 105 2.56 7.19 -15.44
N SER A 106 2.95 6.85 -16.66
CA SER A 106 2.00 6.74 -17.76
C SER A 106 1.03 5.58 -17.47
N THR A 107 -0.24 5.78 -17.79
CA THR A 107 -1.24 4.70 -17.70
C THR A 107 -1.01 3.68 -18.81
N TYR A 108 -0.91 2.40 -18.51
CA TYR A 108 -0.90 1.36 -19.54
C TYR A 108 -2.25 1.31 -20.24
N THR A 109 -2.22 1.32 -21.58
CA THR A 109 -3.40 1.21 -22.42
C THR A 109 -3.30 0.02 -23.38
N LEU A 110 -4.43 -0.55 -23.74
CA LEU A 110 -4.56 -1.58 -24.76
C LEU A 110 -5.70 -1.20 -25.72
N GLY A 111 -5.37 -0.96 -26.97
CA GLY A 111 -6.33 -0.46 -27.97
C GLY A 111 -6.87 0.94 -27.62
N GLY A 112 -6.09 1.74 -26.91
CA GLY A 112 -6.46 3.08 -26.44
C GLY A 112 -7.25 3.14 -25.14
N GLU A 113 -7.58 2.00 -24.53
CA GLU A 113 -8.31 1.94 -23.25
C GLU A 113 -7.36 1.62 -22.09
N PRO A 114 -7.50 2.24 -20.90
CA PRO A 114 -6.69 1.92 -19.74
C PRO A 114 -6.79 0.46 -19.30
N ILE A 115 -5.68 -0.13 -18.89
CA ILE A 115 -5.66 -1.46 -18.31
C ILE A 115 -5.98 -1.34 -16.82
N VAL A 116 -7.23 -1.58 -16.46
CA VAL A 116 -7.77 -1.44 -15.10
C VAL A 116 -8.60 -2.64 -14.69
N ALA A 117 -8.69 -2.88 -13.39
CA ALA A 117 -9.72 -3.72 -12.80
C ALA A 117 -10.56 -2.87 -11.83
N MET A 118 -11.89 -3.08 -11.85
CA MET A 118 -12.82 -2.28 -11.05
C MET A 118 -13.95 -3.13 -10.51
N THR A 119 -14.37 -2.84 -9.29
CA THR A 119 -15.54 -3.46 -8.65
C THR A 119 -16.22 -2.48 -7.72
N THR A 120 -17.52 -2.71 -7.47
CA THR A 120 -18.23 -2.04 -6.38
C THR A 120 -18.21 -2.97 -5.17
N PHE A 121 -17.78 -2.47 -4.03
CA PHE A 121 -17.71 -3.19 -2.77
C PHE A 121 -18.58 -2.51 -1.71
N THR A 122 -19.40 -3.28 -0.99
CA THR A 122 -20.19 -2.76 0.14
C THR A 122 -19.37 -2.87 1.42
N VAL A 123 -18.88 -1.74 1.92
CA VAL A 123 -18.18 -1.64 3.20
C VAL A 123 -19.22 -1.86 4.32
N PRO A 124 -19.05 -2.90 5.16
CA PRO A 124 -20.01 -3.16 6.23
C PRO A 124 -19.97 -2.08 7.30
N ALA A 125 -21.11 -1.90 8.00
CA ALA A 125 -21.15 -1.09 9.21
C ALA A 125 -20.20 -1.67 10.26
N HIS A 126 -19.27 -0.83 10.74
CA HIS A 126 -18.43 -1.21 11.88
C HIS A 126 -19.21 -0.90 13.16
N SER A 127 -19.58 -1.94 13.92
CA SER A 127 -19.93 -1.75 15.31
C SER A 127 -18.62 -1.46 16.05
N HIS A 128 -18.46 -0.22 16.51
CA HIS A 128 -17.47 0.09 17.52
C HIS A 128 -17.94 -0.57 18.84
N ASP A 129 -17.79 -1.88 18.93
CA ASP A 129 -17.76 -2.51 20.23
C ASP A 129 -16.42 -2.05 20.83
N ASP A 130 -16.54 -1.15 21.79
CA ASP A 130 -15.46 -0.60 22.59
C ASP A 130 -14.84 -1.74 23.43
N HIS A 131 -14.13 -2.64 22.76
CA HIS A 131 -13.27 -3.59 23.41
C HIS A 131 -12.10 -2.79 23.97
N SER A 132 -12.28 -2.31 25.19
CA SER A 132 -11.22 -1.88 26.09
C SER A 132 -10.25 -3.04 26.28
N HIS A 133 -9.40 -3.27 25.28
CA HIS A 133 -8.23 -4.11 25.42
C HIS A 133 -7.26 -3.30 26.29
N GLY A 134 -6.92 -3.83 27.47
CA GLY A 134 -5.70 -3.43 28.16
C GLY A 134 -4.55 -3.47 27.15
N ASP A 135 -3.46 -2.76 27.39
CA ASP A 135 -2.31 -2.77 26.47
C ASP A 135 -2.05 -4.22 26.02
N PRO A 136 -2.15 -4.50 24.70
CA PRO A 136 -2.06 -5.86 24.20
C PRO A 136 -0.72 -6.46 24.58
N GLU A 137 -0.72 -7.65 25.20
CA GLU A 137 0.53 -8.32 25.56
C GLU A 137 1.27 -8.70 24.26
N PRO A 138 2.58 -8.41 24.18
CA PRO A 138 3.36 -8.77 23.00
C PRO A 138 3.45 -10.30 22.86
N VAL A 139 3.56 -10.75 21.61
CA VAL A 139 3.69 -12.18 21.26
C VAL A 139 5.15 -12.49 20.97
N VAL A 140 5.73 -13.42 21.73
CA VAL A 140 7.09 -13.89 21.43
C VAL A 140 7.08 -14.70 20.14
N PHE A 141 7.94 -14.32 19.19
CA PHE A 141 8.06 -15.06 17.92
C PHE A 141 8.59 -16.47 18.17
N GLU A 142 7.93 -17.47 17.60
CA GLU A 142 8.32 -18.88 17.78
C GLU A 142 9.52 -19.24 16.89
N GLY A 143 10.64 -19.63 17.49
CA GLY A 143 11.87 -19.99 16.79
C GLY A 143 12.87 -18.84 16.71
N ASP A 144 13.64 -18.79 15.63
CA ASP A 144 14.59 -17.70 15.39
C ASP A 144 13.82 -16.43 15.00
N ALA A 145 14.07 -15.33 15.72
CA ALA A 145 13.40 -14.06 15.44
C ALA A 145 13.70 -13.59 14.01
N PRO A 146 12.70 -13.11 13.26
CA PRO A 146 12.91 -12.57 11.93
C PRO A 146 13.84 -11.36 11.95
N THR A 147 14.56 -11.19 10.84
CA THR A 147 15.36 -10.00 10.62
C THR A 147 14.58 -9.01 9.77
N LEU A 148 14.67 -7.74 10.13
CA LEU A 148 13.97 -6.65 9.48
C LEU A 148 14.94 -5.49 9.23
N GLU A 149 14.94 -4.98 8.00
CA GLU A 149 15.69 -3.78 7.61
C GLU A 149 14.76 -2.85 6.82
N VAL A 150 14.97 -1.54 6.95
CA VAL A 150 14.24 -0.51 6.18
C VAL A 150 15.21 0.51 5.62
N THR A 151 15.08 0.80 4.34
CA THR A 151 15.74 1.91 3.67
C THR A 151 14.68 2.83 3.05
N VAL A 152 14.99 4.13 2.98
CA VAL A 152 14.07 5.11 2.41
C VAL A 152 14.83 6.00 1.46
N GLU A 153 14.31 6.15 0.25
CA GLU A 153 14.91 6.95 -0.81
C GLU A 153 13.91 7.98 -1.34
N PRO A 154 14.35 9.18 -1.71
CA PRO A 154 13.48 10.13 -2.39
C PRO A 154 12.96 9.54 -3.71
N ASP A 155 11.66 9.67 -3.95
CA ASP A 155 11.09 9.34 -5.26
C ASP A 155 11.44 10.46 -6.27
N PRO A 156 11.90 10.13 -7.50
CA PRO A 156 12.30 11.14 -8.48
C PRO A 156 11.22 12.16 -8.88
N LYS A 157 9.93 11.82 -8.72
CA LYS A 157 8.81 12.73 -8.99
C LYS A 157 8.27 13.39 -7.74
N SER A 158 7.92 12.59 -6.73
CA SER A 158 7.34 13.15 -5.49
C SER A 158 7.32 12.13 -4.35
N GLY A 159 7.59 12.58 -3.12
CA GLY A 159 7.58 11.74 -1.92
C GLY A 159 8.81 10.86 -1.81
N TYR A 160 8.64 9.71 -1.20
CA TYR A 160 9.71 8.77 -0.86
C TYR A 160 9.24 7.34 -1.08
N ASN A 161 10.16 6.45 -1.40
CA ASN A 161 9.91 5.02 -1.44
C ASN A 161 10.65 4.35 -0.27
N ALA A 162 9.91 3.60 0.53
CA ALA A 162 10.49 2.76 1.59
C ALA A 162 10.60 1.33 1.07
N PHE A 163 11.80 0.75 1.23
CA PHE A 163 12.11 -0.64 0.88
C PHE A 163 12.40 -1.42 2.15
N ILE A 164 11.78 -2.58 2.28
CA ILE A 164 11.83 -3.42 3.46
C ILE A 164 12.43 -4.77 3.09
N THR A 165 13.48 -5.18 3.80
CA THR A 165 13.99 -6.54 3.76
C THR A 165 13.51 -7.27 5.01
N LEU A 166 12.76 -8.35 4.81
CA LEU A 166 12.24 -9.20 5.88
C LEU A 166 12.64 -10.65 5.58
N ASP A 167 13.24 -11.33 6.54
CA ASP A 167 13.55 -12.75 6.47
C ASP A 167 13.07 -13.45 7.75
N GLY A 168 12.49 -14.65 7.60
CA GLY A 168 12.04 -15.48 8.71
C GLY A 168 10.58 -15.27 9.15
N MET A 169 9.78 -14.42 8.48
CA MET A 169 8.35 -14.23 8.73
C MET A 169 7.58 -14.18 7.41
N VAL A 170 6.36 -14.67 7.39
CA VAL A 170 5.45 -14.60 6.24
C VAL A 170 4.50 -13.40 6.39
N LEU A 171 4.48 -12.52 5.40
CA LEU A 171 3.47 -11.46 5.30
C LEU A 171 2.18 -12.05 4.72
N SER A 172 1.09 -11.98 5.47
CA SER A 172 -0.20 -12.56 5.12
C SER A 172 -1.29 -11.50 5.18
N ALA A 173 -1.68 -11.02 4.00
CA ALA A 173 -2.79 -10.08 3.86
C ALA A 173 -4.14 -10.77 4.07
N GLU A 174 -4.27 -12.04 3.67
CA GLU A 174 -5.50 -12.82 3.78
C GLU A 174 -5.90 -13.09 5.22
N ASN A 175 -4.92 -13.20 6.13
CA ASN A 175 -5.14 -13.47 7.55
C ASN A 175 -5.13 -12.19 8.40
N ALA A 176 -4.95 -11.02 7.79
CA ALA A 176 -4.88 -9.74 8.50
C ALA A 176 -6.17 -9.46 9.27
N SER A 177 -6.02 -9.01 10.53
CA SER A 177 -7.11 -8.79 11.49
C SER A 177 -7.93 -10.06 11.85
N GLY A 178 -7.42 -11.23 11.48
CA GLY A 178 -7.95 -12.54 11.87
C GLY A 178 -7.21 -13.15 13.07
N ASP A 179 -7.44 -14.43 13.32
CA ASP A 179 -6.78 -15.18 14.40
C ASP A 179 -5.25 -15.24 14.15
N HIS A 180 -4.48 -15.21 15.25
CA HIS A 180 -3.04 -15.36 15.19
C HIS A 180 -2.63 -16.72 14.58
N VAL A 181 -1.72 -16.66 13.61
CA VAL A 181 -1.03 -17.83 13.02
C VAL A 181 0.47 -17.65 13.28
N ALA A 182 1.10 -18.65 13.89
CA ALA A 182 2.53 -18.58 14.24
C ALA A 182 3.40 -18.39 12.99
N GLY A 183 4.31 -17.41 13.04
CA GLY A 183 5.20 -17.09 11.93
C GLY A 183 4.57 -16.24 10.80
N GLU A 184 3.29 -15.90 10.91
CA GLU A 184 2.59 -15.02 9.98
C GLU A 184 2.22 -13.68 10.62
N GLY A 185 1.99 -12.70 9.77
CA GLY A 185 1.48 -11.39 10.20
C GLY A 185 1.65 -10.32 9.12
N HIS A 186 1.81 -9.10 9.57
CA HIS A 186 2.00 -7.94 8.71
C HIS A 186 2.95 -6.93 9.36
N LEU A 187 3.37 -5.94 8.59
CA LEU A 187 4.19 -4.87 9.12
C LEU A 187 3.36 -3.60 9.30
N HIS A 188 3.67 -2.83 10.33
CA HIS A 188 3.22 -1.43 10.42
C HIS A 188 4.38 -0.50 10.14
N ILE A 189 4.13 0.53 9.32
CA ILE A 189 5.07 1.61 9.09
C ILE A 189 4.64 2.87 9.85
N TYR A 190 5.63 3.55 10.41
CA TYR A 190 5.46 4.76 11.22
C TYR A 190 6.35 5.88 10.71
N VAL A 191 5.85 7.10 10.77
CA VAL A 191 6.58 8.34 10.51
C VAL A 191 6.57 9.16 11.79
N ASN A 192 7.73 9.42 12.40
CA ASN A 192 7.86 10.11 13.68
C ASN A 192 6.93 9.54 14.77
N GLY A 193 6.83 8.22 14.85
CA GLY A 193 5.98 7.50 15.79
C GLY A 193 4.49 7.45 15.44
N GLN A 194 4.02 8.15 14.40
CA GLN A 194 2.64 8.07 13.94
C GLN A 194 2.49 6.97 12.89
N LYS A 195 1.54 6.05 13.09
CA LYS A 195 1.26 4.97 12.14
C LYS A 195 0.79 5.55 10.80
N LEU A 196 1.52 5.22 9.73
CA LEU A 196 1.15 5.57 8.36
C LEU A 196 0.24 4.52 7.73
N GLY A 197 0.53 3.23 7.95
CA GLY A 197 -0.24 2.15 7.33
C GLY A 197 0.25 0.75 7.70
N ARG A 198 -0.30 -0.24 6.97
CA ARG A 198 0.11 -1.64 7.02
C ARG A 198 0.83 -2.00 5.72
N LEU A 199 1.78 -2.92 5.82
CA LEU A 199 2.53 -3.42 4.68
C LEU A 199 2.39 -4.94 4.60
N TYR A 200 2.14 -5.44 3.39
CA TYR A 200 2.08 -6.85 3.06
C TYR A 200 3.15 -7.25 2.04
N GLY A 201 4.17 -6.41 1.87
CA GLY A 201 5.23 -6.66 0.90
C GLY A 201 6.44 -5.76 1.11
N PRO A 202 7.45 -5.88 0.22
CA PRO A 202 8.79 -5.34 0.43
C PRO A 202 8.94 -3.85 0.14
N ALA A 203 7.88 -3.14 -0.32
CA ALA A 203 8.01 -1.73 -0.65
C ALA A 203 6.70 -0.97 -0.44
N THR A 204 6.80 0.32 -0.15
CA THR A 204 5.66 1.24 -0.10
C THR A 204 6.07 2.65 -0.47
N HIS A 205 5.10 3.41 -1.01
CA HIS A 205 5.27 4.83 -1.27
C HIS A 205 4.79 5.68 -0.09
N ILE A 206 5.59 6.68 0.28
CA ILE A 206 5.27 7.69 1.29
C ILE A 206 5.09 9.03 0.55
N PRO A 207 3.85 9.54 0.41
CA PRO A 207 3.59 10.70 -0.44
C PRO A 207 4.28 11.99 0.02
N VAL A 208 4.43 12.15 1.34
CA VAL A 208 5.00 13.33 1.96
C VAL A 208 5.64 12.98 3.30
N LEU A 209 6.79 13.57 3.56
CA LEU A 209 7.42 13.59 4.89
C LEU A 209 7.49 15.04 5.40
N PRO A 210 7.41 15.28 6.71
CA PRO A 210 7.63 16.60 7.28
C PRO A 210 9.10 17.04 7.13
N ASP A 211 9.34 18.37 7.13
CA ASP A 211 10.70 18.91 7.07
C ASP A 211 11.53 18.51 8.29
N GLY A 212 12.84 18.36 8.10
CA GLY A 212 13.83 18.04 9.13
C GLY A 212 14.19 16.57 9.22
N ASP A 213 14.71 16.14 10.37
CA ASP A 213 15.05 14.74 10.62
C ASP A 213 13.78 13.92 10.89
N VAL A 214 13.47 12.98 10.03
CA VAL A 214 12.25 12.16 10.08
C VAL A 214 12.62 10.72 10.34
N GLU A 215 12.13 10.17 11.45
CA GLU A 215 12.24 8.74 11.72
C GLU A 215 11.19 7.95 10.96
N ILE A 216 11.64 6.97 10.20
CA ILE A 216 10.78 5.94 9.59
C ILE A 216 11.06 4.63 10.31
N ARG A 217 10.03 4.08 10.94
CA ARG A 217 10.11 2.82 11.67
C ARG A 217 9.13 1.81 11.10
N VAL A 218 9.59 0.58 10.95
CA VAL A 218 8.75 -0.56 10.53
C VAL A 218 8.82 -1.61 11.62
N ALA A 219 7.68 -2.15 12.04
CA ALA A 219 7.60 -3.14 13.11
C ALA A 219 6.68 -4.30 12.72
N ALA A 220 7.00 -5.51 13.18
CA ALA A 220 6.27 -6.73 12.90
C ALA A 220 5.10 -6.92 13.88
N TYR A 221 3.95 -7.30 13.33
CA TYR A 221 2.71 -7.55 14.06
C TYR A 221 2.12 -8.90 13.66
N THR A 222 1.48 -9.55 14.61
CA THR A 222 0.64 -10.74 14.37
C THR A 222 -0.60 -10.40 13.55
N ASN A 223 -1.32 -11.41 13.05
CA ASN A 223 -2.56 -11.19 12.31
C ASN A 223 -3.61 -10.43 13.13
N ASP A 224 -3.71 -10.70 14.44
CA ASP A 224 -4.61 -10.04 15.39
C ASP A 224 -4.04 -8.74 16.01
N HIS A 225 -3.02 -8.15 15.36
CA HIS A 225 -2.41 -6.86 15.70
C HIS A 225 -1.62 -6.79 17.02
N MET A 226 -1.15 -7.91 17.55
CA MET A 226 -0.21 -7.91 18.65
C MET A 226 1.21 -7.64 18.15
N VAL A 227 2.03 -6.94 18.93
CA VAL A 227 3.44 -6.71 18.58
C VAL A 227 4.20 -8.02 18.67
N TYR A 228 4.95 -8.39 17.64
CA TYR A 228 5.94 -9.44 17.74
C TYR A 228 7.19 -8.95 18.48
N VAL A 229 7.65 -9.77 19.43
CA VAL A 229 8.91 -9.56 20.15
C VAL A 229 9.81 -10.79 19.98
N ASP A 230 11.11 -10.58 20.13
CA ASP A 230 12.10 -11.66 20.15
C ASP A 230 12.10 -12.42 21.50
N GLY A 231 13.00 -13.41 21.64
CA GLY A 231 13.13 -14.20 22.87
C GLY A 231 13.63 -13.41 24.09
N ALA A 232 14.12 -12.18 23.92
CA ALA A 232 14.50 -11.26 25.01
C ALA A 232 13.34 -10.32 25.40
N GLY A 233 12.29 -10.26 24.59
CA GLY A 233 11.13 -9.37 24.77
C GLY A 233 11.29 -8.03 24.06
N ASP A 234 12.29 -7.89 23.19
CA ASP A 234 12.49 -6.68 22.40
C ASP A 234 11.61 -6.73 21.13
N PRO A 235 10.95 -5.62 20.74
CA PRO A 235 10.15 -5.57 19.51
C PRO A 235 10.97 -5.94 18.26
N ILE A 236 10.35 -6.70 17.34
CA ILE A 236 10.94 -6.99 16.04
C ILE A 236 10.65 -5.81 15.14
N GLU A 237 11.61 -4.91 15.04
CA GLU A 237 11.46 -3.64 14.30
C GLU A 237 12.79 -3.17 13.70
N ALA A 238 12.68 -2.29 12.71
CA ALA A 238 13.80 -1.57 12.12
C ALA A 238 13.43 -0.10 11.96
N SER A 239 14.43 0.77 12.05
CA SER A 239 14.24 2.21 11.80
C SER A 239 15.39 2.81 11.01
N THR A 240 15.07 3.89 10.29
CA THR A 240 16.05 4.76 9.62
C THR A 240 15.63 6.21 9.80
N THR A 241 16.57 7.13 9.63
CA THR A 241 16.29 8.57 9.66
C THR A 241 16.55 9.17 8.29
N VAL A 242 15.61 9.96 7.80
CA VAL A 242 15.68 10.70 6.55
C VAL A 242 15.75 12.18 6.86
N GLU A 243 16.76 12.88 6.30
CA GLU A 243 16.82 14.35 6.35
C GLU A 243 15.99 14.92 5.20
N VAL A 244 14.90 15.61 5.53
CA VAL A 244 13.99 16.26 4.59
C VAL A 244 14.25 17.76 4.62
N GLY A 245 14.67 18.34 3.47
CA GLY A 245 15.08 19.73 3.36
C GLY A 245 14.29 20.53 2.36
#